data_b2286536fed244bf6dafc99ee535f437
#
_entry.id   b2286536fed244bf6dafc99ee535f437
#
_cell.length_a   1.000
_cell.length_b   1.000
_cell.length_c   1.000
_cell.angle_alpha   90.00
_cell.angle_beta   90.00
_cell.angle_gamma   90.00
#
_symmetry.space_group_name_H-M   'P 1'
#
loop_
_entity.id
_entity.type
_entity.pdbx_description
1 polymer ?
#
loop_
_entity_poly.entity_id
_entity_poly.type
_entity_poly.pdbx_seq_one_letter_code
_entity_poly.pdbx_strand_id
1 'polypeptide(L)'
;MYVTPEQIQATTKANVDAILSLATSQFAAFEKFANLNANAVKSAFEDSIANTRALAGAKDVQELVNLQSTFAQPTIEKAIAYSKSVYEVSTQTNTEFTKSTERRVSEWNENFVSLLDKAAKNAPAGSDVAVSAVKQMLATANSAYDNFNKVTKQATEMAQANVAAANETVKGLAKIRKAA
;
A
#
# COMPACT_ATOMS: atom_id res chain seq x y z
N MET A 1 -14.87 30.93 -24.68
CA MET A 1 -15.66 29.85 -24.04
C MET A 1 -15.86 30.22 -22.60
N TYR A 2 -17.10 30.38 -22.18
CA TYR A 2 -17.37 30.69 -20.78
C TYR A 2 -17.57 29.33 -20.07
N VAL A 3 -16.76 29.06 -19.05
CA VAL A 3 -16.98 27.94 -18.14
C VAL A 3 -18.24 28.31 -17.34
N THR A 4 -19.27 27.45 -17.38
CA THR A 4 -20.52 27.75 -16.67
C THR A 4 -20.35 27.58 -15.15
N PRO A 5 -21.10 28.33 -14.33
CA PRO A 5 -21.09 28.16 -12.87
C PRO A 5 -21.34 26.71 -12.44
N GLU A 6 -22.20 25.98 -13.14
CA GLU A 6 -22.51 24.58 -12.90
C GLU A 6 -21.30 23.67 -13.13
N GLN A 7 -20.49 23.95 -14.17
CA GLN A 7 -19.27 23.21 -14.45
C GLN A 7 -18.21 23.43 -13.38
N ILE A 8 -18.07 24.69 -12.91
CA ILE A 8 -17.15 25.03 -11.82
C ILE A 8 -17.59 24.28 -10.54
N GLN A 9 -18.88 24.32 -10.22
CA GLN A 9 -19.43 23.67 -9.03
C GLN A 9 -19.25 22.14 -9.10
N ALA A 10 -19.52 21.52 -10.24
CA ALA A 10 -19.35 20.07 -10.42
C ALA A 10 -17.88 19.66 -10.26
N THR A 11 -16.95 20.41 -10.86
CA THR A 11 -15.50 20.14 -10.72
C THR A 11 -15.02 20.35 -9.30
N THR A 12 -15.48 21.41 -8.63
CA THR A 12 -15.13 21.66 -7.23
C THR A 12 -15.64 20.55 -6.34
N LYS A 13 -16.90 20.13 -6.50
CA LYS A 13 -17.47 19.02 -5.75
C LYS A 13 -16.67 17.73 -5.96
N ALA A 14 -16.38 17.37 -7.21
CA ALA A 14 -15.59 16.18 -7.53
C ALA A 14 -14.18 16.22 -6.89
N ASN A 15 -13.53 17.39 -6.86
CA ASN A 15 -12.24 17.56 -6.20
C ASN A 15 -12.35 17.41 -4.68
N VAL A 16 -13.36 17.98 -4.06
CA VAL A 16 -13.62 17.84 -2.61
C VAL A 16 -13.89 16.39 -2.25
N ASP A 17 -14.81 15.73 -2.96
CA ASP A 17 -15.15 14.31 -2.73
C ASP A 17 -13.91 13.42 -2.85
N ALA A 18 -13.07 13.74 -3.79
CA ALA A 18 -11.84 13.02 -4.03
C ALA A 18 -10.80 13.22 -2.91
N ILE A 19 -10.64 14.46 -2.41
CA ILE A 19 -9.77 14.75 -1.26
C ILE A 19 -10.29 14.04 0.00
N LEU A 20 -11.59 14.08 0.25
CA LEU A 20 -12.23 13.39 1.37
C LEU A 20 -12.04 11.88 1.29
N SER A 21 -12.24 11.28 0.11
CA SER A 21 -11.99 9.85 -0.10
C SER A 21 -10.54 9.47 0.19
N LEU A 22 -9.58 10.27 -0.29
CA LEU A 22 -8.17 10.03 -0.03
C LEU A 22 -7.84 10.16 1.47
N ALA A 23 -8.33 11.20 2.12
CA ALA A 23 -8.13 11.42 3.56
C ALA A 23 -8.72 10.25 4.38
N THR A 24 -9.92 9.79 4.03
CA THR A 24 -10.56 8.64 4.69
C THR A 24 -9.74 7.36 4.52
N SER A 25 -9.24 7.09 3.32
CA SER A 25 -8.38 5.93 3.07
C SER A 25 -7.06 5.98 3.86
N GLN A 26 -6.44 7.16 3.94
CA GLN A 26 -5.22 7.36 4.72
C GLN A 26 -5.49 7.19 6.22
N PHE A 27 -6.59 7.71 6.72
CA PHE A 27 -6.99 7.54 8.11
C PHE A 27 -7.25 6.08 8.46
N ALA A 28 -7.96 5.34 7.60
CA ALA A 28 -8.18 3.91 7.77
C ALA A 28 -6.88 3.09 7.77
N ALA A 29 -5.91 3.46 6.94
CA ALA A 29 -4.59 2.84 6.95
C ALA A 29 -3.84 3.11 8.26
N PHE A 30 -3.87 4.36 8.73
CA PHE A 30 -3.29 4.73 10.02
C PHE A 30 -3.92 3.95 11.18
N GLU A 31 -5.24 3.82 11.20
CA GLU A 31 -5.97 3.04 12.21
C GLU A 31 -5.55 1.57 12.21
N LYS A 32 -5.43 0.95 11.02
CA LYS A 32 -4.93 -0.42 10.89
C LYS A 32 -3.52 -0.57 11.46
N PHE A 33 -2.62 0.36 11.16
CA PHE A 33 -1.26 0.35 11.72
C PHE A 33 -1.25 0.56 13.23
N ALA A 34 -2.04 1.49 13.75
CA ALA A 34 -2.15 1.74 15.17
C ALA A 34 -2.64 0.49 15.93
N ASN A 35 -3.69 -0.15 15.42
CA ASN A 35 -4.23 -1.39 15.98
C ASN A 35 -3.23 -2.54 15.93
N LEU A 36 -2.50 -2.68 14.81
CA LEU A 36 -1.47 -3.70 14.66
C LEU A 36 -0.35 -3.52 15.70
N ASN A 37 0.14 -2.27 15.87
CA ASN A 37 1.16 -1.95 16.86
C ASN A 37 0.66 -2.16 18.29
N ALA A 38 -0.54 -1.70 18.62
CA ALA A 38 -1.13 -1.88 19.94
C ALA A 38 -1.27 -3.36 20.31
N ASN A 39 -1.73 -4.19 19.38
CA ASN A 39 -1.85 -5.64 19.58
C ASN A 39 -0.48 -6.31 19.73
N ALA A 40 0.54 -5.89 18.97
CA ALA A 40 1.89 -6.41 19.09
C ALA A 40 2.51 -6.07 20.46
N VAL A 41 2.36 -4.82 20.90
CA VAL A 41 2.84 -4.37 22.22
C VAL A 41 2.14 -5.12 23.34
N LYS A 42 0.81 -5.26 23.27
CA LYS A 42 0.02 -6.02 24.25
C LYS A 42 0.49 -7.46 24.34
N SER A 43 0.63 -8.15 23.19
CA SER A 43 1.11 -9.53 23.14
C SER A 43 2.53 -9.66 23.71
N ALA A 44 3.45 -8.75 23.37
CA ALA A 44 4.81 -8.76 23.91
C ALA A 44 4.84 -8.56 25.42
N PHE A 45 3.98 -7.70 25.94
CA PHE A 45 3.85 -7.47 27.39
C PHE A 45 3.30 -8.71 28.13
N GLU A 46 2.26 -9.34 27.59
CA GLU A 46 1.70 -10.59 28.13
C GLU A 46 2.75 -11.72 28.15
N ASP A 47 3.51 -11.87 27.06
CA ASP A 47 4.61 -12.83 26.99
C ASP A 47 5.70 -12.53 28.00
N SER A 48 6.08 -11.26 28.16
CA SER A 48 7.09 -10.84 29.13
C SER A 48 6.69 -11.23 30.57
N ILE A 49 5.41 -11.02 30.92
CA ILE A 49 4.89 -11.43 32.24
C ILE A 49 4.93 -12.95 32.38
N ALA A 50 4.46 -13.69 31.38
CA ALA A 50 4.44 -15.15 31.40
C ALA A 50 5.86 -15.73 31.49
N ASN A 51 6.80 -15.20 30.70
CA ASN A 51 8.19 -15.62 30.70
C ASN A 51 8.87 -15.32 32.05
N THR A 52 8.63 -14.14 32.63
CA THR A 52 9.16 -13.78 33.93
C THR A 52 8.66 -14.72 35.03
N ARG A 53 7.38 -15.05 35.02
CA ARG A 53 6.80 -16.02 35.98
C ARG A 53 7.39 -17.40 35.82
N ALA A 54 7.56 -17.88 34.57
CA ALA A 54 8.15 -19.18 34.30
C ALA A 54 9.63 -19.24 34.78
N LEU A 55 10.43 -18.18 34.50
CA LEU A 55 11.81 -18.08 34.97
C LEU A 55 11.91 -18.05 36.51
N ALA A 56 11.01 -17.33 37.15
CA ALA A 56 10.96 -17.27 38.65
C ALA A 56 10.55 -18.60 39.28
N GLY A 57 9.85 -19.48 38.54
CA GLY A 57 9.44 -20.82 38.97
C GLY A 57 10.44 -21.93 38.66
N ALA A 58 11.51 -21.65 37.90
CA ALA A 58 12.51 -22.64 37.52
C ALA A 58 13.26 -23.21 38.73
N LYS A 59 13.37 -24.54 38.77
CA LYS A 59 13.96 -25.25 39.94
C LYS A 59 15.44 -25.50 39.77
N ASP A 60 15.95 -25.51 38.56
CA ASP A 60 17.36 -25.78 38.26
C ASP A 60 17.82 -25.06 36.97
N VAL A 61 19.13 -25.10 36.74
CA VAL A 61 19.77 -24.47 35.57
C VAL A 61 19.34 -25.10 34.26
N GLN A 62 19.06 -26.40 34.24
CA GLN A 62 18.63 -27.10 33.03
C GLN A 62 17.23 -26.63 32.62
N GLU A 63 16.34 -26.41 33.58
CA GLU A 63 15.00 -25.86 33.33
C GLU A 63 15.08 -24.44 32.78
N LEU A 64 15.99 -23.59 33.31
CA LEU A 64 16.23 -22.24 32.77
C LEU A 64 16.67 -22.26 31.29
N VAL A 65 17.58 -23.16 30.92
CA VAL A 65 18.05 -23.29 29.53
C VAL A 65 16.91 -23.77 28.61
N ASN A 66 16.10 -24.72 29.09
CA ASN A 66 14.93 -25.20 28.33
C ASN A 66 13.89 -24.10 28.14
N LEU A 67 13.62 -23.28 29.15
CA LEU A 67 12.70 -22.15 29.06
C LEU A 67 13.16 -21.11 28.03
N GLN A 68 14.46 -20.81 27.95
CA GLN A 68 14.99 -19.91 26.92
C GLN A 68 14.68 -20.41 25.50
N SER A 69 14.87 -21.70 25.25
CA SER A 69 14.53 -22.29 23.95
C SER A 69 13.03 -22.26 23.67
N THR A 70 12.22 -22.49 24.69
CA THR A 70 10.76 -22.45 24.60
C THR A 70 10.21 -21.07 24.28
N PHE A 71 10.86 -20.00 24.79
CA PHE A 71 10.42 -18.63 24.54
C PHE A 71 10.88 -18.08 23.19
N ALA A 72 12.03 -18.57 22.67
CA ALA A 72 12.62 -18.04 21.45
C ALA A 72 11.74 -18.31 20.21
N GLN A 73 11.20 -19.52 20.09
CA GLN A 73 10.43 -19.89 18.90
C GLN A 73 9.12 -19.10 18.75
N PRO A 74 8.23 -18.98 19.77
CA PRO A 74 7.03 -18.15 19.68
C PRO A 74 7.33 -16.68 19.39
N THR A 75 8.42 -16.15 19.95
CA THR A 75 8.84 -14.76 19.71
C THR A 75 9.19 -14.54 18.23
N ILE A 76 9.93 -15.47 17.62
CA ILE A 76 10.26 -15.42 16.19
C ILE A 76 9.00 -15.53 15.33
N GLU A 77 8.11 -16.46 15.65
CA GLU A 77 6.86 -16.65 14.92
C GLU A 77 5.97 -15.39 14.97
N LYS A 78 5.86 -14.74 16.14
CA LYS A 78 5.14 -13.48 16.30
C LYS A 78 5.79 -12.33 15.52
N ALA A 79 7.12 -12.24 15.52
CA ALA A 79 7.85 -11.24 14.75
C ALA A 79 7.63 -11.41 13.24
N ILE A 80 7.63 -12.65 12.73
CA ILE A 80 7.31 -12.96 11.33
C ILE A 80 5.86 -12.59 11.02
N ALA A 81 4.91 -12.96 11.87
CA ALA A 81 3.50 -12.64 11.69
C ALA A 81 3.26 -11.12 11.68
N TYR A 82 3.89 -10.39 12.59
CA TYR A 82 3.84 -8.93 12.64
C TYR A 82 4.40 -8.31 11.34
N SER A 83 5.58 -8.74 10.90
CA SER A 83 6.20 -8.24 9.67
C SER A 83 5.31 -8.48 8.45
N LYS A 84 4.67 -9.66 8.39
CA LYS A 84 3.71 -9.99 7.33
C LYS A 84 2.50 -9.07 7.36
N SER A 85 1.93 -8.83 8.53
CA SER A 85 0.78 -7.94 8.68
C SER A 85 1.11 -6.48 8.33
N VAL A 86 2.30 -5.97 8.73
CA VAL A 86 2.80 -4.65 8.32
C VAL A 86 2.89 -4.57 6.80
N TYR A 87 3.46 -5.60 6.18
CA TYR A 87 3.61 -5.68 4.74
C TYR A 87 2.24 -5.68 4.02
N GLU A 88 1.29 -6.49 4.49
CA GLU A 88 -0.07 -6.57 3.93
C GLU A 88 -0.79 -5.22 4.00
N VAL A 89 -0.76 -4.55 5.16
CA VAL A 89 -1.37 -3.21 5.32
C VAL A 89 -0.71 -2.19 4.40
N SER A 90 0.63 -2.19 4.32
CA SER A 90 1.38 -1.27 3.44
C SER A 90 1.03 -1.49 1.97
N THR A 91 0.99 -2.75 1.53
CA THR A 91 0.68 -3.11 0.14
C THR A 91 -0.76 -2.77 -0.22
N GLN A 92 -1.71 -3.07 0.68
CA GLN A 92 -3.10 -2.71 0.48
C GLN A 92 -3.27 -1.19 0.35
N THR A 93 -2.68 -0.43 1.27
CA THR A 93 -2.75 1.04 1.27
C THR A 93 -2.16 1.62 -0.01
N ASN A 94 -0.99 1.12 -0.43
CA ASN A 94 -0.36 1.56 -1.68
C ASN A 94 -1.22 1.22 -2.91
N THR A 95 -1.83 0.03 -2.93
CA THR A 95 -2.71 -0.39 -4.02
C THR A 95 -3.97 0.48 -4.11
N GLU A 96 -4.60 0.80 -2.99
CA GLU A 96 -5.78 1.66 -2.93
C GLU A 96 -5.43 3.09 -3.38
N PHE A 97 -4.29 3.62 -2.92
CA PHE A 97 -3.78 4.92 -3.34
C PHE A 97 -3.50 4.97 -4.86
N THR A 98 -2.82 3.96 -5.39
CA THR A 98 -2.51 3.86 -6.82
C THR A 98 -3.78 3.81 -7.67
N LYS A 99 -4.75 2.96 -7.31
CA LYS A 99 -6.04 2.89 -8.01
C LYS A 99 -6.80 4.22 -7.97
N SER A 100 -6.80 4.91 -6.83
CA SER A 100 -7.43 6.22 -6.72
C SER A 100 -6.77 7.26 -7.61
N THR A 101 -5.44 7.24 -7.70
CA THR A 101 -4.66 8.14 -8.56
C THR A 101 -4.88 7.81 -10.04
N GLU A 102 -4.84 6.54 -10.44
CA GLU A 102 -5.10 6.07 -11.80
C GLU A 102 -6.49 6.54 -12.28
N ARG A 103 -7.51 6.35 -11.45
CA ARG A 103 -8.87 6.80 -11.78
C ARG A 103 -8.93 8.31 -12.00
N ARG A 104 -8.28 9.11 -11.17
CA ARG A 104 -8.25 10.57 -11.31
C ARG A 104 -7.53 11.03 -12.57
N VAL A 105 -6.40 10.40 -12.88
CA VAL A 105 -5.66 10.70 -14.10
C VAL A 105 -6.53 10.39 -15.31
N SER A 106 -7.25 9.27 -15.31
CA SER A 106 -8.20 8.91 -16.38
C SER A 106 -9.33 9.94 -16.51
N GLU A 107 -10.00 10.28 -15.42
CA GLU A 107 -11.09 11.27 -15.38
C GLU A 107 -10.61 12.66 -15.87
N TRP A 108 -9.40 13.06 -15.46
CA TRP A 108 -8.79 14.32 -15.91
C TRP A 108 -8.50 14.29 -17.40
N ASN A 109 -7.93 13.19 -17.91
CA ASN A 109 -7.62 13.02 -19.33
C ASN A 109 -8.88 13.07 -20.18
N GLU A 110 -9.94 12.36 -19.79
CA GLU A 110 -11.23 12.36 -20.49
C GLU A 110 -11.84 13.76 -20.56
N ASN A 111 -11.83 14.49 -19.43
CA ASN A 111 -12.33 15.85 -19.36
C ASN A 111 -11.50 16.80 -20.23
N PHE A 112 -10.19 16.65 -20.21
CA PHE A 112 -9.28 17.47 -21.01
C PHE A 112 -9.45 17.22 -22.51
N VAL A 113 -9.54 15.96 -22.94
CA VAL A 113 -9.82 15.62 -24.36
C VAL A 113 -11.17 16.16 -24.79
N SER A 114 -12.21 16.01 -23.96
CA SER A 114 -13.54 16.59 -24.23
C SER A 114 -13.49 18.12 -24.38
N LEU A 115 -12.70 18.79 -23.56
CA LEU A 115 -12.49 20.24 -23.66
C LEU A 115 -11.78 20.63 -24.96
N LEU A 116 -10.74 19.88 -25.34
CA LEU A 116 -10.02 20.08 -26.60
C LEU A 116 -10.93 19.86 -27.82
N ASP A 117 -11.78 18.84 -27.80
CA ASP A 117 -12.73 18.56 -28.88
C ASP A 117 -13.78 19.68 -29.05
N LYS A 118 -14.28 20.20 -27.92
CA LYS A 118 -15.19 21.36 -27.92
C LYS A 118 -14.47 22.62 -28.44
N ALA A 119 -13.21 22.81 -28.06
CA ALA A 119 -12.41 23.94 -28.53
C ALA A 119 -12.15 23.85 -30.04
N ALA A 120 -11.81 22.64 -30.55
CA ALA A 120 -11.56 22.39 -31.95
C ALA A 120 -12.77 22.70 -32.83
N LYS A 121 -13.99 22.35 -32.40
CA LYS A 121 -15.23 22.60 -33.13
C LYS A 121 -15.55 24.09 -33.33
N ASN A 122 -14.98 24.96 -32.48
CA ASN A 122 -15.21 26.41 -32.52
C ASN A 122 -13.95 27.21 -32.92
N ALA A 123 -12.91 26.50 -33.32
CA ALA A 123 -11.63 27.13 -33.69
C ALA A 123 -11.56 27.51 -35.16
N PRO A 124 -10.77 28.51 -35.55
CA PRO A 124 -10.51 28.89 -36.95
C PRO A 124 -9.90 27.71 -37.74
N ALA A 125 -10.10 27.72 -39.06
CA ALA A 125 -9.51 26.71 -39.95
C ALA A 125 -7.98 26.67 -39.78
N GLY A 126 -7.42 25.47 -39.64
CA GLY A 126 -6.00 25.22 -39.41
C GLY A 126 -5.64 24.94 -37.94
N SER A 127 -6.57 25.07 -36.99
CA SER A 127 -6.33 24.72 -35.56
C SER A 127 -6.27 23.23 -35.31
N ASP A 128 -6.69 22.40 -36.27
CA ASP A 128 -6.74 20.93 -36.16
C ASP A 128 -5.35 20.34 -35.89
N VAL A 129 -4.30 20.92 -36.50
CA VAL A 129 -2.92 20.46 -36.28
C VAL A 129 -2.47 20.68 -34.84
N ALA A 130 -2.80 21.85 -34.27
CA ALA A 130 -2.46 22.16 -32.88
C ALA A 130 -3.21 21.26 -31.90
N VAL A 131 -4.52 21.02 -32.12
CA VAL A 131 -5.33 20.13 -31.30
C VAL A 131 -4.81 18.69 -31.37
N SER A 132 -4.46 18.22 -32.58
CA SER A 132 -3.87 16.89 -32.79
C SER A 132 -2.53 16.74 -32.08
N ALA A 133 -1.67 17.74 -32.13
CA ALA A 133 -0.39 17.74 -31.42
C ALA A 133 -0.55 17.64 -29.90
N VAL A 134 -1.51 18.40 -29.34
CA VAL A 134 -1.80 18.33 -27.88
C VAL A 134 -2.36 16.97 -27.49
N LYS A 135 -3.26 16.37 -28.30
CA LYS A 135 -3.77 15.01 -28.07
C LYS A 135 -2.65 13.97 -28.11
N GLN A 136 -1.73 14.09 -29.06
CA GLN A 136 -0.58 13.20 -29.17
C GLN A 136 0.39 13.33 -27.97
N MET A 137 0.64 14.56 -27.51
CA MET A 137 1.39 14.79 -26.27
C MET A 137 0.74 14.12 -25.06
N LEU A 138 -0.58 14.26 -24.91
CA LEU A 138 -1.33 13.63 -23.84
C LEU A 138 -1.26 12.11 -23.92
N ALA A 139 -1.42 11.52 -25.11
CA ALA A 139 -1.30 10.08 -25.31
C ALA A 139 0.10 9.56 -24.94
N THR A 140 1.15 10.32 -25.30
CA THR A 140 2.53 9.98 -24.91
C THR A 140 2.74 10.06 -23.41
N ALA A 141 2.24 11.10 -22.75
CA ALA A 141 2.31 11.24 -21.29
C ALA A 141 1.57 10.11 -20.57
N ASN A 142 0.38 9.72 -21.06
CA ASN A 142 -0.38 8.59 -20.52
C ASN A 142 0.37 7.27 -20.69
N SER A 143 0.98 7.03 -21.85
CA SER A 143 1.78 5.83 -22.09
C SER A 143 3.01 5.76 -21.17
N ALA A 144 3.66 6.89 -20.90
CA ALA A 144 4.76 6.97 -19.95
C ALA A 144 4.30 6.68 -18.51
N TYR A 145 3.15 7.22 -18.11
CA TYR A 145 2.54 6.96 -16.81
C TYR A 145 2.15 5.48 -16.64
N ASP A 146 1.53 4.87 -17.64
CA ASP A 146 1.16 3.44 -17.64
C ASP A 146 2.39 2.54 -17.55
N ASN A 147 3.46 2.88 -18.27
CA ASN A 147 4.72 2.14 -18.20
C ASN A 147 5.37 2.26 -16.82
N PHE A 148 5.37 3.44 -16.23
CA PHE A 148 5.85 3.65 -14.86
C PHE A 148 5.06 2.82 -13.84
N ASN A 149 3.72 2.82 -13.95
CA ASN A 149 2.87 2.02 -13.07
C ASN A 149 3.10 0.51 -13.23
N LYS A 150 3.31 0.03 -14.47
CA LYS A 150 3.65 -1.39 -14.71
C LYS A 150 4.97 -1.76 -14.04
N VAL A 151 6.01 -0.94 -14.19
CA VAL A 151 7.31 -1.18 -13.56
C VAL A 151 7.19 -1.18 -12.04
N THR A 152 6.42 -0.24 -11.48
CA THR A 152 6.18 -0.18 -10.03
C THR A 152 5.43 -1.41 -9.52
N LYS A 153 4.40 -1.88 -10.24
CA LYS A 153 3.66 -3.11 -9.91
C LYS A 153 4.59 -4.33 -9.95
N GLN A 154 5.40 -4.47 -11.00
CA GLN A 154 6.38 -5.57 -11.10
C GLN A 154 7.41 -5.54 -9.97
N ALA A 155 7.94 -4.36 -9.63
CA ALA A 155 8.87 -4.22 -8.51
C ALA A 155 8.21 -4.62 -7.17
N THR A 156 6.95 -4.27 -6.96
CA THR A 156 6.17 -4.67 -5.79
C THR A 156 5.96 -6.19 -5.74
N GLU A 157 5.60 -6.81 -6.86
CA GLU A 157 5.42 -8.27 -6.97
C GLU A 157 6.73 -9.02 -6.71
N MET A 158 7.85 -8.52 -7.23
CA MET A 158 9.18 -9.09 -6.95
C MET A 158 9.55 -8.98 -5.46
N ALA A 159 9.27 -7.83 -4.84
CA ALA A 159 9.49 -7.66 -3.40
C ALA A 159 8.61 -8.63 -2.59
N GLN A 160 7.37 -8.83 -2.99
CA GLN A 160 6.45 -9.82 -2.38
C GLN A 160 7.00 -11.25 -2.48
N ALA A 161 7.45 -11.64 -3.66
CA ALA A 161 8.02 -12.96 -3.89
C ALA A 161 9.27 -13.18 -3.02
N ASN A 162 10.14 -12.18 -2.91
CA ASN A 162 11.34 -12.25 -2.09
C ASN A 162 11.01 -12.37 -0.59
N VAL A 163 10.02 -11.63 -0.08
CA VAL A 163 9.56 -11.73 1.31
C VAL A 163 8.95 -13.11 1.57
N ALA A 164 8.14 -13.64 0.65
CA ALA A 164 7.57 -14.98 0.76
C ALA A 164 8.68 -16.06 0.79
N ALA A 165 9.67 -15.97 -0.08
CA ALA A 165 10.81 -16.90 -0.13
C ALA A 165 11.64 -16.83 1.16
N ALA A 166 11.90 -15.63 1.70
CA ALA A 166 12.60 -15.46 2.96
C ALA A 166 11.83 -16.11 4.14
N ASN A 167 10.51 -15.93 4.17
CA ASN A 167 9.66 -16.55 5.20
C ASN A 167 9.70 -18.09 5.13
N GLU A 168 9.66 -18.67 3.94
CA GLU A 168 9.77 -20.14 3.78
C GLU A 168 11.14 -20.65 4.19
N THR A 169 12.22 -19.93 3.90
CA THR A 169 13.58 -20.25 4.34
C THR A 169 13.67 -20.27 5.87
N VAL A 170 13.14 -19.26 6.54
CA VAL A 170 13.12 -19.17 8.01
C VAL A 170 12.32 -20.33 8.62
N LYS A 171 11.16 -20.66 8.05
CA LYS A 171 10.35 -21.83 8.49
C LYS A 171 11.11 -23.14 8.28
N GLY A 172 11.84 -23.27 7.17
CA GLY A 172 12.66 -24.45 6.87
C GLY A 172 13.76 -24.64 7.91
N LEU A 173 14.48 -23.56 8.23
CA LEU A 173 15.53 -23.60 9.27
C LEU A 173 14.98 -23.94 10.65
N ALA A 174 13.80 -23.41 11.01
CA ALA A 174 13.13 -23.74 12.27
C ALA A 174 12.74 -25.24 12.36
N LYS A 175 12.31 -25.85 11.24
CA LYS A 175 12.00 -27.30 11.18
C LYS A 175 13.24 -28.18 11.33
N ILE A 176 14.34 -27.83 10.67
CA ILE A 176 15.61 -28.58 10.75
C ILE A 176 16.14 -28.56 12.19
N ARG A 177 16.10 -27.41 12.85
CA ARG A 177 16.54 -27.27 14.24
C ARG A 177 15.67 -28.03 15.25
N LYS A 178 14.40 -28.32 14.91
CA LYS A 178 13.48 -29.10 15.75
C LYS A 178 13.67 -30.62 15.58
N ALA A 179 14.31 -31.04 14.49
CA ALA A 179 14.56 -32.45 14.16
C ALA A 179 15.96 -32.94 14.59
N ALA A 180 16.87 -32.00 14.95
CA ALA A 180 18.18 -32.26 15.53
C ALA A 180 18.18 -32.10 17.06
#